data_678ba607bc0db89613fb3a5430a018ed
#
_entry.id   678ba607bc0db89613fb3a5430a018ed
#
_cell.length_a   1.000
_cell.length_b   1.000
_cell.length_c   1.000
_cell.angle_alpha   90.00
_cell.angle_beta   90.00
_cell.angle_gamma   90.00
#
_symmetry.space_group_name_H-M   'P 1'
#
loop_
_entity.id
_entity.type
_entity.pdbx_description
1 polymer ?
#
loop_
_entity_poly.entity_id
_entity_poly.type
_entity_poly.pdbx_seq_one_letter_code
_entity_poly.pdbx_strand_id
1 'polypeptide(L)'
;MLEKDLEKKIVIKARKLGYLTYKFVSPSNRGVPDRIFISENGKLFFVEFKSKKGKLSELQKLKISELRSRKQSVFVVNNEELAIGILTEYMNKE
;
A
#
# COMPACT_ATOMS: atom_id res chain seq x y z
N MET A 1 -11.90 12.82 1.56
CA MET A 1 -11.78 11.60 2.39
C MET A 1 -10.49 11.64 3.18
N LEU A 2 -10.56 11.32 4.46
CA LEU A 2 -9.37 11.25 5.29
C LEU A 2 -8.54 10.03 4.91
N GLU A 3 -7.24 10.15 5.13
CA GLU A 3 -6.28 9.08 4.85
C GLU A 3 -6.66 7.76 5.53
N LYS A 4 -6.99 7.81 6.82
CA LYS A 4 -7.40 6.61 7.57
C LYS A 4 -8.71 6.00 7.05
N ASP A 5 -9.60 6.82 6.51
CA ASP A 5 -10.86 6.32 5.96
C ASP A 5 -10.63 5.62 4.63
N LEU A 6 -9.73 6.15 3.82
CA LEU A 6 -9.32 5.51 2.57
C LEU A 6 -8.68 4.15 2.87
N GLU A 7 -7.73 4.12 3.80
CA GLU A 7 -7.07 2.88 4.19
C GLU A 7 -8.09 1.83 4.65
N LYS A 8 -9.02 2.22 5.52
CA LYS A 8 -10.05 1.30 6.03
C LYS A 8 -10.90 0.72 4.91
N LYS A 9 -11.36 1.55 3.98
CA LYS A 9 -12.15 1.11 2.83
C LYS A 9 -11.39 0.10 1.99
N ILE A 10 -10.13 0.38 1.70
CA ILE A 10 -9.33 -0.47 0.83
C ILE A 10 -9.01 -1.80 1.52
N VAL A 11 -8.78 -1.79 2.82
CA VAL A 11 -8.56 -3.03 3.58
C VAL A 11 -9.79 -3.94 3.49
N ILE A 12 -10.98 -3.36 3.70
CA ILE A 12 -12.23 -4.14 3.61
C ILE A 12 -12.38 -4.73 2.20
N LYS A 13 -12.16 -3.92 1.18
CA LYS A 13 -12.27 -4.35 -0.22
C LYS A 13 -11.27 -5.45 -0.54
N ALA A 14 -10.02 -5.27 -0.14
CA ALA A 14 -8.94 -6.22 -0.38
C ALA A 14 -9.25 -7.59 0.24
N ARG A 15 -9.73 -7.58 1.48
CA ARG A 15 -10.09 -8.85 2.16
C ARG A 15 -11.21 -9.57 1.46
N LYS A 16 -12.20 -8.86 0.93
CA LYS A 16 -13.27 -9.46 0.14
C LYS A 16 -12.75 -10.10 -1.15
N LEU A 17 -11.66 -9.55 -1.69
CA LEU A 17 -11.03 -10.07 -2.89
C LEU A 17 -10.01 -11.18 -2.61
N GLY A 18 -9.87 -11.60 -1.36
CA GLY A 18 -8.99 -12.69 -0.98
C GLY A 18 -7.59 -12.29 -0.55
N TYR A 19 -7.31 -11.01 -0.41
CA TYR A 19 -6.00 -10.55 0.03
C TYR A 19 -5.78 -10.74 1.53
N LEU A 20 -4.56 -11.07 1.89
CA LEU A 20 -4.05 -10.85 3.24
C LEU A 20 -3.52 -9.43 3.29
N THR A 21 -3.74 -8.74 4.39
CA THR A 21 -3.18 -7.41 4.57
C THR A 21 -2.87 -7.16 6.04
N TYR A 22 -1.74 -6.55 6.28
CA TYR A 22 -1.24 -6.26 7.63
C TYR A 22 -0.66 -4.87 7.67
N LYS A 23 -0.78 -4.22 8.82
CA LYS A 23 -0.03 -2.99 9.09
C LYS A 23 1.45 -3.29 9.03
N PHE A 24 2.20 -2.42 8.39
CA PHE A 24 3.65 -2.54 8.36
C PHE A 24 4.24 -1.54 9.33
N VAL A 25 4.85 -2.05 10.39
CA VAL A 25 5.49 -1.24 11.42
C VAL A 25 6.93 -1.72 11.57
N SER A 26 7.86 -0.80 11.51
CA SER A 26 9.27 -1.14 11.69
C SER A 26 9.82 -0.28 12.84
N PRO A 27 9.99 -0.85 14.03
CA PRO A 27 10.53 -0.10 15.16
C PRO A 27 11.86 0.55 14.80
N SER A 28 12.03 1.81 15.20
CA SER A 28 13.23 2.61 14.92
C SER A 28 13.45 2.95 13.45
N ASN A 29 12.52 2.59 12.55
CA ASN A 29 12.62 2.91 11.13
C ASN A 29 11.37 3.67 10.69
N ARG A 30 11.38 4.97 10.88
CA ARG A 30 10.26 5.83 10.51
C ARG A 30 10.17 5.94 8.99
N GLY A 31 8.98 6.18 8.49
CA GLY A 31 8.76 6.45 7.06
C GLY A 31 8.50 5.22 6.20
N VAL A 32 8.45 4.01 6.79
CA VAL A 32 8.06 2.82 6.02
C VAL A 32 6.59 2.92 5.60
N PRO A 33 6.21 2.26 4.49
CA PRO A 33 4.80 2.27 4.04
C PRO A 33 3.83 1.74 5.08
N ASP A 34 2.57 2.14 4.97
CA ASP A 34 1.53 1.84 5.97
C ASP A 34 1.18 0.37 6.06
N ARG A 35 1.09 -0.31 4.91
CA ARG A 35 0.57 -1.68 4.85
C ARG A 35 1.27 -2.55 3.84
N ILE A 36 1.17 -3.84 4.10
CA ILE A 36 1.55 -4.91 3.17
C ILE A 36 0.26 -5.55 2.68
N PHE A 37 0.21 -5.87 1.39
CA PHE A 37 -0.86 -6.66 0.79
C PHE A 37 -0.26 -7.87 0.11
N ILE A 38 -0.90 -9.02 0.27
CA ILE A 38 -0.45 -10.26 -0.35
C ILE A 38 -1.64 -10.89 -1.07
N SER A 39 -1.53 -11.04 -2.39
CA SER A 39 -2.59 -11.63 -3.20
C SER A 39 -2.65 -13.14 -2.99
N GLU A 40 -3.75 -13.76 -3.42
CA GLU A 40 -3.91 -15.22 -3.31
C GLU A 40 -2.85 -15.98 -4.09
N ASN A 41 -2.33 -15.39 -5.17
CA ASN A 41 -1.26 -16.01 -5.96
C ASN A 41 0.14 -15.64 -5.46
N GLY A 42 0.24 -15.10 -4.26
CA GLY A 42 1.53 -14.90 -3.58
C GLY A 42 2.30 -13.64 -3.94
N LYS A 43 1.65 -12.66 -4.57
CA LYS A 43 2.32 -11.38 -4.89
C LYS A 43 2.18 -10.42 -3.73
N LEU A 44 3.31 -9.92 -3.25
CA LEU A 44 3.35 -8.97 -2.14
C LEU A 44 3.64 -7.57 -2.66
N PHE A 45 2.94 -6.58 -2.14
CA PHE A 45 3.27 -5.19 -2.39
C PHE A 45 2.96 -4.33 -1.17
N PHE A 46 3.58 -3.16 -1.14
CA PHE A 46 3.43 -2.19 -0.06
C PHE A 46 2.56 -1.04 -0.52
N VAL A 47 1.77 -0.48 0.38
CA VAL A 47 0.97 0.70 0.08
C VAL A 47 1.14 1.75 1.16
N GLU A 48 1.42 2.96 0.72
CA GLU A 48 1.40 4.17 1.54
C GLU A 48 0.14 4.93 1.18
N PHE A 49 -0.73 5.16 2.17
CA PHE A 49 -1.97 5.92 1.95
C PHE A 49 -1.74 7.39 2.23
N LYS A 50 -2.32 8.24 1.37
CA LYS A 50 -2.27 9.69 1.52
C LYS A 50 -3.65 10.28 1.27
N SER A 51 -3.95 11.39 1.91
CA SER A 51 -5.11 12.19 1.52
C SER A 51 -4.85 12.82 0.17
N LYS A 52 -5.89 13.33 -0.48
CA LYS A 52 -5.78 13.89 -1.83
C LYS A 52 -4.74 14.99 -1.94
N LYS A 53 -4.61 15.80 -0.89
CA LYS A 53 -3.64 16.91 -0.84
C LYS A 53 -2.40 16.55 -0.04
N GLY A 54 -2.35 15.35 0.49
CA GLY A 54 -1.22 14.92 1.30
C GLY A 54 0.03 14.68 0.47
N LYS A 55 1.18 14.98 1.05
CA LYS A 55 2.47 14.79 0.39
C LYS A 55 3.33 13.85 1.22
N LEU A 56 4.18 13.11 0.54
CA LEU A 56 5.17 12.27 1.22
C LEU A 56 6.18 13.14 1.95
N SER A 57 6.54 12.76 3.17
CA SER A 57 7.67 13.36 3.84
C SER A 57 8.96 12.92 3.16
N GLU A 58 10.07 13.61 3.43
CA GLU A 58 11.37 13.23 2.88
C GLU A 58 11.76 11.83 3.33
N LEU A 59 11.46 11.49 4.58
CA LEU A 59 11.77 10.17 5.12
C LEU A 59 10.94 9.08 4.45
N GLN A 60 9.66 9.34 4.18
CA GLN A 60 8.82 8.41 3.44
C GLN A 60 9.37 8.19 2.02
N LYS A 61 9.77 9.26 1.33
CA LYS A 61 10.38 9.15 0.01
C LYS A 61 11.63 8.28 0.04
N LEU A 62 12.46 8.47 1.06
CA LEU A 62 13.68 7.69 1.21
C LEU A 62 13.37 6.21 1.39
N LYS A 63 12.45 5.88 2.30
CA LYS A 63 12.10 4.47 2.56
C LYS A 63 11.47 3.79 1.35
N ILE A 64 10.61 4.50 0.64
CA ILE A 64 10.02 3.99 -0.59
C ILE A 64 11.10 3.74 -1.64
N SER A 65 12.04 4.67 -1.78
CA SER A 65 13.16 4.53 -2.71
C SER A 65 14.03 3.32 -2.37
N GLU A 66 14.33 3.11 -1.08
CA GLU A 66 15.09 1.94 -0.63
C GLU A 66 14.40 0.64 -1.00
N LEU A 67 13.10 0.54 -0.74
CA LEU A 67 12.34 -0.67 -1.07
C LEU A 67 12.31 -0.91 -2.58
N ARG A 68 12.07 0.13 -3.35
CA ARG A 68 12.05 0.02 -4.82
C ARG A 68 13.40 -0.37 -5.38
N SER A 69 14.50 0.09 -4.76
CA SER A 69 15.85 -0.30 -5.18
C SER A 69 16.11 -1.79 -4.98
N ARG A 70 15.37 -2.43 -4.10
CA ARG A 70 15.43 -3.88 -3.87
C ARG A 70 14.31 -4.60 -4.61
N LYS A 71 13.75 -3.95 -5.64
CA LYS A 71 12.73 -4.50 -6.54
C LYS A 71 11.41 -4.82 -5.85
N GLN A 72 11.13 -4.15 -4.75
CA GLN A 72 9.85 -4.28 -4.08
C GLN A 72 8.85 -3.31 -4.70
N SER A 73 7.61 -3.76 -4.85
CA SER A 73 6.53 -2.92 -5.38
C SER A 73 5.96 -2.08 -4.24
N VAL A 74 6.00 -0.77 -4.40
CA VAL A 74 5.45 0.17 -3.42
C VAL A 74 4.57 1.16 -4.17
N PHE A 75 3.32 1.29 -3.73
CA PHE A 75 2.36 2.22 -4.32
C PHE A 75 1.97 3.29 -3.31
N VAL A 76 1.87 4.51 -3.80
CA VAL A 76 1.34 5.63 -3.03
C VAL A 76 -0.08 5.89 -3.52
N VAL A 77 -1.05 5.72 -2.65
CA VAL A 77 -2.46 5.74 -3.02
C VAL A 77 -3.16 6.90 -2.32
N ASN A 78 -3.81 7.75 -3.08
CA ASN A 78 -4.56 8.87 -2.55
C ASN A 78 -6.05 8.87 -2.95
N ASN A 79 -6.50 7.81 -3.61
CA ASN A 79 -7.90 7.67 -3.98
C ASN A 79 -8.28 6.20 -4.13
N GLU A 80 -9.57 5.93 -4.01
CA GLU A 80 -10.11 4.58 -4.03
C GLU A 80 -9.94 3.90 -5.39
N GLU A 81 -10.16 4.64 -6.46
CA GLU A 81 -10.11 4.09 -7.81
C GLU A 81 -8.73 3.52 -8.15
N LEU A 82 -7.68 4.28 -7.83
CA LEU A 82 -6.31 3.82 -8.04
C LEU A 82 -6.03 2.54 -7.24
N ALA A 83 -6.44 2.50 -5.98
CA ALA A 83 -6.24 1.32 -5.13
C ALA A 83 -6.95 0.10 -5.68
N ILE A 84 -8.19 0.24 -6.10
CA ILE A 84 -8.96 -0.86 -6.67
C ILE A 84 -8.29 -1.37 -7.95
N GLY A 85 -7.79 -0.47 -8.78
CA GLY A 85 -7.06 -0.85 -9.99
C GLY A 85 -5.84 -1.72 -9.67
N ILE A 86 -5.07 -1.36 -8.65
CA ILE A 86 -3.91 -2.13 -8.21
C ILE A 86 -4.34 -3.52 -7.72
N LEU A 87 -5.36 -3.58 -6.86
CA LEU A 87 -5.86 -4.85 -6.34
C LEU A 87 -6.32 -5.77 -7.47
N THR A 88 -7.03 -5.21 -8.45
CA THR A 88 -7.53 -5.98 -9.59
C THR A 88 -6.39 -6.54 -10.43
N GLU A 89 -5.38 -5.73 -10.69
CA GLU A 89 -4.22 -6.14 -11.50
C GLU A 89 -3.48 -7.30 -10.84
N TYR A 90 -3.22 -7.21 -9.54
CA TYR A 90 -2.47 -8.27 -8.86
C TYR A 90 -3.27 -9.55 -8.66
N MET A 91 -4.60 -9.47 -8.66
CA MET A 91 -5.45 -10.66 -8.63
C MET A 91 -5.33 -11.50 -9.90
N ASN A 92 -5.12 -10.84 -11.03
CA ASN A 92 -5.13 -11.49 -12.34
C ASN A 92 -3.76 -11.94 -12.82
N LYS A 93 -2.72 -11.70 -12.05
CA LYS A 93 -1.36 -12.12 -12.42
C LYS A 93 -1.09 -13.54 -11.94
N GLU A 94 -0.47 -14.29 -12.80
CA GLU A 94 -0.04 -15.65 -12.49
C GLU A 94 1.42 -15.72 -12.05
#